data_3eb26d02496430269194dd4a6e30a88a
#
_entry.id   3eb26d02496430269194dd4a6e30a88a
#
_cell.length_a   1.000
_cell.length_b   1.000
_cell.length_c   1.000
_cell.angle_alpha   90.00
_cell.angle_beta   90.00
_cell.angle_gamma   90.00
#
_symmetry.space_group_name_H-M   'P 1'
#
loop_
_entity.id
_entity.type
_entity.pdbx_description
1 polymer ?
#
loop_
_entity_poly.entity_id
_entity_poly.type
_entity_poly.pdbx_seq_one_letter_code
_entity_poly.pdbx_strand_id
1 'polypeptide(L)'
;NQLDVLREDVRVTAADLLTVPEGTRTEAGLRHNIRVGIHYLAAWLSGNGCVPVYDLMEDAATAEICRSQVWQWLHYKVAVTMESGRPEPLTEAVFLNLAAEEYAAIRNEVGDERFIAAPYARARDLFVELSTAGEFVEFLTLPAYPMLETP
;
A
#
# COMPACT_ATOMS: atom_id res chain seq x y z
N ASN A 1 27.95 -0.79 -22.21
CA ASN A 1 27.36 -2.05 -22.60
C ASN A 1 27.83 -3.16 -21.65
N GLN A 2 26.96 -3.97 -21.11
CA GLN A 2 27.27 -5.05 -20.15
C GLN A 2 26.75 -6.42 -20.65
N LEU A 3 26.41 -6.53 -21.92
CA LEU A 3 25.88 -7.77 -22.49
C LEU A 3 26.90 -8.92 -22.51
N ASP A 4 28.18 -8.60 -22.45
CA ASP A 4 29.30 -9.52 -22.40
C ASP A 4 29.78 -9.84 -20.97
N VAL A 5 29.16 -9.24 -19.95
CA VAL A 5 29.43 -9.51 -18.54
C VAL A 5 28.45 -10.56 -18.03
N LEU A 6 28.87 -11.81 -17.94
CA LEU A 6 27.98 -12.94 -17.61
C LEU A 6 27.68 -13.06 -16.10
N ARG A 7 28.37 -12.31 -15.24
CA ARG A 7 28.18 -12.34 -13.78
C ARG A 7 28.22 -13.78 -13.20
N GLU A 8 29.14 -14.59 -13.69
CA GLU A 8 29.37 -15.97 -13.20
C GLU A 8 29.87 -16.04 -11.75
N ASP A 9 30.28 -14.89 -11.22
CA ASP A 9 30.63 -14.66 -9.82
C ASP A 9 29.43 -14.70 -8.87
N VAL A 10 28.24 -14.44 -9.39
CA VAL A 10 27.00 -14.40 -8.59
C VAL A 10 26.38 -15.80 -8.49
N ARG A 11 26.32 -16.30 -7.27
CA ARG A 11 25.64 -17.56 -6.94
C ARG A 11 24.57 -17.28 -5.91
N VAL A 12 23.29 -17.48 -6.29
CA VAL A 12 22.15 -17.31 -5.39
C VAL A 12 21.71 -18.69 -4.92
N THR A 13 21.66 -18.87 -3.61
CA THR A 13 21.18 -20.11 -2.97
C THR A 13 19.73 -19.97 -2.51
N ALA A 14 19.09 -21.08 -2.15
CA ALA A 14 17.75 -21.04 -1.54
C ALA A 14 17.75 -20.23 -0.23
N ALA A 15 18.82 -20.29 0.56
CA ALA A 15 18.94 -19.51 1.79
C ALA A 15 18.95 -18.00 1.50
N ASP A 16 19.65 -17.56 0.44
CA ASP A 16 19.68 -16.15 0.05
C ASP A 16 18.27 -15.65 -0.34
N LEU A 17 17.50 -16.48 -1.07
CA LEU A 17 16.13 -16.13 -1.48
C LEU A 17 15.13 -16.14 -0.33
N LEU A 18 15.36 -16.93 0.71
CA LEU A 18 14.50 -17.01 1.90
C LEU A 18 14.89 -16.03 2.99
N THR A 19 16.02 -15.35 2.85
CA THR A 19 16.44 -14.33 3.82
C THR A 19 15.53 -13.12 3.73
N VAL A 20 14.91 -12.76 4.85
CA VAL A 20 14.11 -11.54 4.96
C VAL A 20 15.05 -10.34 4.86
N PRO A 21 14.86 -9.43 3.88
CA PRO A 21 15.72 -8.25 3.74
C PRO A 21 15.66 -7.36 4.99
N GLU A 22 16.84 -6.87 5.40
CA GLU A 22 16.89 -5.81 6.40
C GLU A 22 16.40 -4.49 5.79
N GLY A 23 15.69 -3.70 6.58
CA GLY A 23 15.18 -2.42 6.14
C GLY A 23 14.54 -1.63 7.28
N THR A 24 14.48 -0.32 7.11
CA THR A 24 13.77 0.57 8.04
C THR A 24 12.28 0.52 7.78
N ARG A 25 11.50 0.50 8.86
CA ARG A 25 10.06 0.64 8.83
C ARG A 25 9.71 1.94 9.53
N THR A 26 9.15 2.88 8.78
CA THR A 26 8.89 4.23 9.29
C THR A 26 7.42 4.60 9.14
N GLU A 27 6.95 5.52 9.97
CA GLU A 27 5.62 6.11 9.83
C GLU A 27 5.43 6.74 8.45
N ALA A 28 6.44 7.44 7.93
CA ALA A 28 6.38 8.03 6.59
C ALA A 28 6.19 6.97 5.50
N GLY A 29 6.87 5.82 5.59
CA GLY A 29 6.68 4.70 4.68
C GLY A 29 5.28 4.07 4.81
N LEU A 30 4.76 3.96 6.04
CA LEU A 30 3.39 3.49 6.29
C LEU A 30 2.35 4.43 5.68
N ARG A 31 2.49 5.74 5.88
CA ARG A 31 1.64 6.78 5.28
C ARG A 31 1.67 6.72 3.76
N HIS A 32 2.86 6.56 3.19
CA HIS A 32 3.02 6.40 1.74
C HIS A 32 2.27 5.16 1.21
N ASN A 33 2.40 4.01 1.86
CA ASN A 33 1.68 2.80 1.49
C ASN A 33 0.15 2.99 1.54
N ILE A 34 -0.35 3.68 2.57
CA ILE A 34 -1.78 4.00 2.69
C ILE A 34 -2.24 4.88 1.53
N ARG A 35 -1.50 5.94 1.20
CA ARG A 35 -1.83 6.85 0.10
C ARG A 35 -1.85 6.16 -1.23
N VAL A 36 -0.80 5.42 -1.57
CA VAL A 36 -0.71 4.68 -2.84
C VAL A 36 -1.86 3.69 -2.97
N GLY A 37 -2.15 2.92 -1.92
CA GLY A 37 -3.24 1.96 -1.93
C GLY A 37 -4.61 2.60 -2.16
N ILE A 38 -4.91 3.71 -1.47
CA ILE A 38 -6.18 4.42 -1.62
C ILE A 38 -6.29 5.07 -3.02
N HIS A 39 -5.25 5.74 -3.50
CA HIS A 39 -5.24 6.35 -4.83
C HIS A 39 -5.42 5.31 -5.92
N TYR A 40 -4.70 4.19 -5.84
CA TYR A 40 -4.82 3.12 -6.81
C TYR A 40 -6.23 2.52 -6.83
N LEU A 41 -6.78 2.16 -5.67
CA LEU A 41 -8.13 1.61 -5.60
C LEU A 41 -9.19 2.59 -6.10
N ALA A 42 -9.05 3.89 -5.82
CA ALA A 42 -9.96 4.90 -6.36
C ALA A 42 -9.90 4.98 -7.89
N ALA A 43 -8.69 4.93 -8.48
CA ALA A 43 -8.48 4.89 -9.91
C ALA A 43 -9.05 3.61 -10.53
N TRP A 44 -8.77 2.46 -9.91
CA TRP A 44 -9.23 1.15 -10.38
C TRP A 44 -10.76 1.03 -10.36
N LEU A 45 -11.40 1.45 -9.27
CA LEU A 45 -12.87 1.53 -9.16
C LEU A 45 -13.49 2.54 -10.14
N SER A 46 -12.70 3.45 -10.70
CA SER A 46 -13.07 4.36 -11.77
C SER A 46 -12.76 3.82 -13.18
N GLY A 47 -12.28 2.57 -13.29
CA GLY A 47 -11.97 1.91 -14.55
C GLY A 47 -10.54 2.14 -15.08
N ASN A 48 -9.62 2.66 -14.24
CA ASN A 48 -8.23 2.90 -14.63
C ASN A 48 -7.28 1.93 -13.93
N GLY A 49 -6.45 1.23 -14.70
CA GLY A 49 -5.47 0.24 -14.20
C GLY A 49 -4.17 0.82 -13.67
N CYS A 50 -3.98 2.14 -13.72
CA CYS A 50 -2.82 2.85 -13.19
C CYS A 50 -3.20 4.26 -12.76
N VAL A 51 -2.38 4.86 -11.89
CA VAL A 51 -2.60 6.21 -11.38
C VAL A 51 -1.26 6.94 -11.14
N PRO A 52 -1.12 8.20 -11.58
CA PRO A 52 0.05 8.99 -11.23
C PRO A 52 -0.02 9.40 -9.75
N VAL A 53 0.99 9.03 -8.98
CA VAL A 53 1.16 9.43 -7.57
C VAL A 53 2.60 9.87 -7.37
N TYR A 54 2.83 11.12 -6.98
CA TYR A 54 4.17 11.69 -6.71
C TYR A 54 5.19 11.44 -7.84
N ASP A 55 4.83 11.81 -9.06
CA ASP A 55 5.66 11.67 -10.28
C ASP A 55 5.97 10.21 -10.69
N LEU A 56 5.33 9.23 -10.05
CA LEU A 56 5.38 7.81 -10.41
C LEU A 56 4.04 7.37 -10.99
N MET A 57 4.09 6.41 -11.91
CA MET A 57 2.88 5.77 -12.46
C MET A 57 2.67 4.44 -11.72
N GLU A 58 1.82 4.49 -10.69
CA GLU A 58 1.55 3.34 -9.84
C GLU A 58 0.53 2.40 -10.49
N ASP A 59 0.81 1.11 -10.39
CA ASP A 59 0.00 0.04 -10.93
C ASP A 59 -0.51 -0.94 -9.84
N ALA A 60 -1.15 -2.01 -10.26
CA ALA A 60 -1.67 -3.04 -9.35
C ALA A 60 -0.57 -3.68 -8.50
N ALA A 61 0.64 -3.87 -9.06
CA ALA A 61 1.73 -4.50 -8.33
C ALA A 61 2.20 -3.62 -7.16
N THR A 62 2.36 -2.31 -7.38
CA THR A 62 2.70 -1.37 -6.31
C THR A 62 1.64 -1.33 -5.22
N ALA A 63 0.35 -1.29 -5.61
CA ALA A 63 -0.75 -1.28 -4.65
C ALA A 63 -0.80 -2.57 -3.81
N GLU A 64 -0.52 -3.73 -4.44
CA GLU A 64 -0.42 -5.00 -3.73
C GLU A 64 0.75 -5.04 -2.75
N ILE A 65 1.92 -4.53 -3.14
CA ILE A 65 3.06 -4.41 -2.24
C ILE A 65 2.72 -3.52 -1.05
N CYS A 66 2.13 -2.35 -1.29
CA CYS A 66 1.73 -1.41 -0.24
C CYS A 66 0.74 -2.07 0.75
N ARG A 67 -0.32 -2.67 0.24
CA ARG A 67 -1.34 -3.36 1.04
C ARG A 67 -0.75 -4.53 1.82
N SER A 68 0.07 -5.34 1.16
CA SER A 68 0.70 -6.52 1.78
C SER A 68 1.66 -6.13 2.91
N GLN A 69 2.44 -5.08 2.74
CA GLN A 69 3.31 -4.57 3.80
C GLN A 69 2.50 -4.09 5.00
N VAL A 70 1.45 -3.32 4.78
CA VAL A 70 0.59 -2.83 5.88
C VAL A 70 -0.03 -4.00 6.63
N TRP A 71 -0.60 -4.97 5.91
CA TRP A 71 -1.19 -6.17 6.51
C TRP A 71 -0.16 -6.95 7.34
N GLN A 72 1.04 -7.20 6.79
CA GLN A 72 2.12 -7.91 7.50
C GLN A 72 2.55 -7.16 8.75
N TRP A 73 2.72 -5.84 8.68
CA TRP A 73 3.15 -5.05 9.81
C TRP A 73 2.11 -5.03 10.94
N LEU A 74 0.84 -5.00 10.59
CA LEU A 74 -0.28 -5.13 11.56
C LEU A 74 -0.35 -6.53 12.15
N HIS A 75 -0.38 -7.55 11.30
CA HIS A 75 -0.56 -8.95 11.70
C HIS A 75 0.56 -9.43 12.65
N TYR A 76 1.80 -9.05 12.35
CA TYR A 76 2.97 -9.41 13.16
C TYR A 76 3.35 -8.35 14.19
N LYS A 77 2.58 -7.28 14.34
CA LYS A 77 2.84 -6.17 15.29
C LYS A 77 4.27 -5.65 15.17
N VAL A 78 4.70 -5.45 13.93
CA VAL A 78 6.06 -5.04 13.63
C VAL A 78 6.32 -3.65 14.20
N ALA A 79 7.51 -3.41 14.75
CA ALA A 79 7.91 -2.10 15.23
C ALA A 79 8.13 -1.14 14.04
N VAL A 80 7.44 0.00 14.09
CA VAL A 80 7.55 1.11 13.13
C VAL A 80 8.15 2.30 13.86
N THR A 81 9.16 2.94 13.26
CA THR A 81 9.72 4.18 13.78
C THR A 81 8.76 5.32 13.51
N MET A 82 8.13 5.81 14.56
CA MET A 82 7.15 6.91 14.51
C MET A 82 7.86 8.26 14.29
N GLU A 83 7.10 9.31 13.98
CA GLU A 83 7.66 10.68 13.87
C GLU A 83 8.37 11.15 15.13
N SER A 84 7.99 10.63 16.30
CA SER A 84 8.70 10.84 17.58
C SER A 84 10.15 10.32 17.59
N GLY A 85 10.58 9.58 16.55
CA GLY A 85 11.85 8.87 16.46
C GLY A 85 11.91 7.56 17.26
N ARG A 86 10.80 7.14 17.88
CA ARG A 86 10.73 5.91 18.68
C ARG A 86 10.12 4.77 17.88
N PRO A 87 10.69 3.57 17.94
CA PRO A 87 10.05 2.38 17.39
C PRO A 87 8.90 1.94 18.31
N GLU A 88 7.71 1.81 17.74
CA GLU A 88 6.52 1.34 18.44
C GLU A 88 5.83 0.22 17.64
N PRO A 89 5.28 -0.83 18.29
CA PRO A 89 4.52 -1.84 17.59
C PRO A 89 3.34 -1.22 16.84
N LEU A 90 3.19 -1.54 15.56
CA LEU A 90 2.04 -1.08 14.81
C LEU A 90 0.78 -1.77 15.30
N THR A 91 -0.15 -0.99 15.82
CA THR A 91 -1.47 -1.45 16.24
C THR A 91 -2.54 -1.02 15.24
N GLU A 92 -3.66 -1.73 15.23
CA GLU A 92 -4.80 -1.37 14.39
C GLU A 92 -5.30 0.05 14.68
N ALA A 93 -5.33 0.46 15.95
CA ALA A 93 -5.75 1.81 16.33
C ALA A 93 -4.83 2.90 15.73
N VAL A 94 -3.51 2.69 15.76
CA VAL A 94 -2.53 3.59 15.13
C VAL A 94 -2.73 3.62 13.62
N PHE A 95 -2.87 2.47 12.98
CA PHE A 95 -3.11 2.37 11.54
C PHE A 95 -4.40 3.10 11.13
N LEU A 96 -5.51 2.88 11.84
CA LEU A 96 -6.79 3.53 11.51
C LEU A 96 -6.72 5.05 11.64
N ASN A 97 -6.01 5.57 12.65
CA ASN A 97 -5.78 7.00 12.77
C ASN A 97 -4.98 7.55 11.59
N LEU A 98 -3.87 6.89 11.24
CA LEU A 98 -3.05 7.30 10.10
C LEU A 98 -3.82 7.20 8.78
N ALA A 99 -4.63 6.18 8.60
CA ALA A 99 -5.48 6.03 7.41
C ALA A 99 -6.52 7.16 7.30
N ALA A 100 -7.09 7.60 8.42
CA ALA A 100 -8.02 8.73 8.44
C ALA A 100 -7.31 10.06 8.13
N GLU A 101 -6.11 10.28 8.67
CA GLU A 101 -5.30 11.46 8.39
C GLU A 101 -4.88 11.51 6.91
N GLU A 102 -4.40 10.39 6.36
CA GLU A 102 -4.00 10.32 4.95
C GLU A 102 -5.20 10.47 4.01
N TYR A 103 -6.36 9.93 4.35
CA TYR A 103 -7.59 10.15 3.60
C TYR A 103 -7.99 11.63 3.55
N ALA A 104 -7.87 12.34 4.66
CA ALA A 104 -8.10 13.80 4.71
C ALA A 104 -7.04 14.57 3.90
N ALA A 105 -5.78 14.14 3.95
CA ALA A 105 -4.70 14.74 3.16
C ALA A 105 -4.92 14.55 1.66
N ILE A 106 -5.32 13.36 1.21
CA ILE A 106 -5.69 13.08 -0.18
C ILE A 106 -6.81 14.03 -0.65
N ARG A 107 -7.84 14.24 0.17
CA ARG A 107 -8.92 15.17 -0.17
C ARG A 107 -8.42 16.58 -0.40
N ASN A 108 -7.51 17.06 0.47
CA ASN A 108 -6.92 18.39 0.33
C ASN A 108 -6.03 18.50 -0.93
N GLU A 109 -5.32 17.44 -1.30
CA GLU A 109 -4.44 17.41 -2.49
C GLU A 109 -5.22 17.38 -3.80
N VAL A 110 -6.25 16.52 -3.89
CA VAL A 110 -7.01 16.36 -5.14
C VAL A 110 -8.10 17.41 -5.31
N GLY A 111 -8.51 18.06 -4.23
CA GLY A 111 -9.61 19.03 -4.17
C GLY A 111 -10.99 18.38 -4.08
N ASP A 112 -11.92 19.06 -3.43
CA ASP A 112 -13.26 18.54 -3.09
C ASP A 112 -14.03 18.03 -4.31
N GLU A 113 -14.00 18.73 -5.42
CA GLU A 113 -14.75 18.37 -6.63
C GLU A 113 -14.31 16.99 -7.16
N ARG A 114 -13.02 16.78 -7.34
CA ARG A 114 -12.47 15.50 -7.83
C ARG A 114 -12.62 14.40 -6.79
N PHE A 115 -12.45 14.73 -5.52
CA PHE A 115 -12.56 13.78 -4.43
C PHE A 115 -13.99 13.22 -4.30
N ILE A 116 -15.01 14.06 -4.48
CA ILE A 116 -16.43 13.64 -4.43
C ILE A 116 -16.82 12.88 -5.70
N ALA A 117 -16.27 13.26 -6.87
CA ALA A 117 -16.57 12.60 -8.14
C ALA A 117 -15.97 11.20 -8.26
N ALA A 118 -14.89 10.90 -7.55
CA ALA A 118 -14.20 9.61 -7.57
C ALA A 118 -14.54 8.77 -6.32
N PRO A 119 -14.46 7.42 -6.38
CA PRO A 119 -14.88 6.53 -5.29
C PRO A 119 -13.87 6.42 -4.15
N TYR A 120 -13.27 7.53 -3.70
CA TYR A 120 -12.25 7.54 -2.63
C TYR A 120 -12.75 6.96 -1.30
N ALA A 121 -14.03 7.15 -0.96
CA ALA A 121 -14.59 6.58 0.27
C ALA A 121 -14.58 5.04 0.20
N ARG A 122 -15.05 4.47 -0.92
CA ARG A 122 -15.07 3.01 -1.14
C ARG A 122 -13.63 2.45 -1.21
N ALA A 123 -12.73 3.19 -1.85
CA ALA A 123 -11.31 2.81 -1.94
C ALA A 123 -10.65 2.75 -0.56
N ARG A 124 -10.89 3.76 0.29
CA ARG A 124 -10.39 3.77 1.68
C ARG A 124 -10.96 2.60 2.47
N ASP A 125 -12.27 2.38 2.41
CA ASP A 125 -12.92 1.33 3.19
C ASP A 125 -12.40 -0.05 2.80
N LEU A 126 -12.27 -0.32 1.49
CA LEU A 126 -11.68 -1.57 1.00
C LEU A 126 -10.20 -1.71 1.41
N PHE A 127 -9.41 -0.65 1.31
CA PHE A 127 -8.00 -0.71 1.71
C PHE A 127 -7.85 -1.02 3.20
N VAL A 128 -8.67 -0.39 4.04
CA VAL A 128 -8.69 -0.64 5.49
C VAL A 128 -9.13 -2.08 5.78
N GLU A 129 -10.23 -2.55 5.18
CA GLU A 129 -10.72 -3.91 5.33
C GLU A 129 -9.64 -4.95 4.99
N LEU A 130 -9.00 -4.80 3.82
CA LEU A 130 -7.94 -5.71 3.37
C LEU A 130 -6.69 -5.67 4.24
N SER A 131 -6.36 -4.50 4.79
CA SER A 131 -5.19 -4.32 5.65
C SER A 131 -5.39 -4.85 7.07
N THR A 132 -6.65 -4.92 7.55
CA THR A 132 -6.98 -5.40 8.90
C THR A 132 -7.58 -6.81 8.91
N ALA A 133 -7.76 -7.43 7.74
CA ALA A 133 -8.31 -8.77 7.63
C ALA A 133 -7.49 -9.79 8.43
N GLY A 134 -8.16 -10.70 9.14
CA GLY A 134 -7.50 -11.77 9.89
C GLY A 134 -6.72 -12.75 9.00
N GLU A 135 -7.23 -12.99 7.78
CA GLU A 135 -6.59 -13.79 6.74
C GLU A 135 -6.13 -12.90 5.60
N PHE A 136 -4.96 -13.20 5.03
CA PHE A 136 -4.45 -12.43 3.88
C PHE A 136 -5.26 -12.74 2.63
N VAL A 137 -5.95 -11.76 2.08
CA VAL A 137 -6.67 -11.87 0.80
C VAL A 137 -5.66 -11.93 -0.34
N GLU A 138 -5.81 -12.88 -1.25
CA GLU A 138 -4.82 -13.20 -2.30
C GLU A 138 -4.51 -11.99 -3.20
N PHE A 139 -5.55 -11.30 -3.70
CA PHE A 139 -5.39 -10.08 -4.52
C PHE A 139 -6.39 -9.01 -4.09
N LEU A 140 -5.93 -7.75 -4.03
CA LEU A 140 -6.79 -6.61 -3.66
C LEU A 140 -7.93 -6.36 -4.64
N THR A 141 -7.76 -6.73 -5.90
CA THR A 141 -8.77 -6.56 -6.95
C THR A 141 -9.90 -7.58 -6.87
N LEU A 142 -9.68 -8.76 -6.30
CA LEU A 142 -10.71 -9.78 -6.20
C LEU A 142 -11.97 -9.29 -5.45
N PRO A 143 -11.88 -8.74 -4.24
CA PRO A 143 -13.04 -8.19 -3.55
C PRO A 143 -13.51 -6.85 -4.16
N ALA A 144 -12.69 -6.18 -4.97
CA ALA A 144 -13.05 -4.94 -5.63
C ALA A 144 -13.91 -5.16 -6.90
N TYR A 145 -13.80 -6.31 -7.58
CA TYR A 145 -14.58 -6.59 -8.80
C TYR A 145 -16.10 -6.41 -8.63
N PRO A 146 -16.75 -6.95 -7.57
CA PRO A 146 -18.19 -6.73 -7.39
C PRO A 146 -18.58 -5.26 -7.20
N MET A 147 -17.62 -4.41 -6.81
CA MET A 147 -17.86 -2.99 -6.62
C MET A 147 -17.92 -2.21 -7.94
N LEU A 148 -17.42 -2.76 -9.06
CA LEU A 148 -17.51 -2.15 -10.39
C LEU A 148 -18.92 -2.24 -10.97
N GLU A 149 -19.70 -3.25 -10.56
CA GLU A 149 -21.03 -3.51 -11.08
C GLU A 149 -22.14 -2.75 -10.34
N THR A 150 -21.80 -2.05 -9.27
CA THR A 150 -22.76 -1.29 -8.45
C THR A 150 -22.52 0.21 -8.65
N PRO A 151 -23.40 0.91 -9.40
CA PRO A 151 -23.32 2.36 -9.60
C PRO A 151 -23.52 3.15 -8.30
#